data_8ec4ecbd4c6700b71b01dbbf5e1c63d9
#
_entry.id   8ec4ecbd4c6700b71b01dbbf5e1c63d9
#
_cell.length_a   1.000
_cell.length_b   1.000
_cell.length_c   1.000
_cell.angle_alpha   90.00
_cell.angle_beta   90.00
_cell.angle_gamma   90.00
#
_symmetry.space_group_name_H-M   'P 1'
#
loop_
_entity.id
_entity.type
_entity.pdbx_description
1 polymer ?
#
loop_
_entity_poly.entity_id
_entity_poly.type
_entity_poly.pdbx_seq_one_letter_code
_entity_poly.pdbx_strand_id
1 'polypeptide(L)'
;RESNVKKTITLLEKITPIFNVEALLYSNYTMGLTALSLIAVVYGILSKKKEHKFLSITLAIVLNVPIFIYILNGNLYFRNKVLIPFIPLIGLLIINFLEKLFQKKIKFKQMLLLSLLLIYLTIIQTTKNASIGFSLILTLDILIVLSVIYLYQNKKVSEKILIIFILVPSILNVLVANYNDEYVDENLISEVEDIKISKEIGKVLKKEKDIVRSNNLDNTVYNLNRIYSAGFNQNSVYSSVSNKEYQKFYQKVFREALPYRNKLMLPQNNDILFQTFMGVKYIYTKGKVPIGYTKVSENIYKNDKQQRL
;
A
#
# COMPACT_ATOMS: atom_id res chain seq x y z
N ARG A 1 15.97 -18.22 -5.42
CA ARG A 1 14.87 -18.87 -6.20
C ARG A 1 13.84 -19.37 -5.20
N GLU A 2 13.03 -18.51 -4.64
CA GLU A 2 11.82 -18.94 -3.95
C GLU A 2 10.75 -19.16 -5.00
N SER A 3 10.42 -20.40 -5.23
CA SER A 3 9.23 -20.81 -5.97
C SER A 3 8.02 -20.28 -5.20
N ASN A 4 7.49 -19.12 -5.62
CA ASN A 4 6.18 -18.66 -5.18
C ASN A 4 5.12 -19.62 -5.71
N VAL A 5 4.98 -20.77 -5.05
CA VAL A 5 3.80 -21.61 -5.15
C VAL A 5 2.64 -20.70 -4.78
N LYS A 6 1.78 -20.38 -5.73
CA LYS A 6 0.49 -19.73 -5.46
C LYS A 6 -0.25 -20.64 -4.49
N LYS A 7 -0.14 -20.38 -3.19
CA LYS A 7 -0.95 -21.06 -2.19
C LYS A 7 -2.39 -20.71 -2.53
N THR A 8 -3.11 -21.68 -3.10
CA THR A 8 -4.52 -21.51 -3.42
C THR A 8 -5.26 -21.39 -2.10
N ILE A 9 -5.62 -20.17 -1.75
CA ILE A 9 -6.34 -19.87 -0.51
C ILE A 9 -7.71 -20.50 -0.64
N THR A 10 -8.04 -21.41 0.26
CA THR A 10 -9.32 -22.12 0.28
C THR A 10 -10.48 -21.16 0.52
N LEU A 11 -11.70 -21.55 0.13
CA LEU A 11 -12.88 -20.75 0.39
C LEU A 11 -13.07 -20.53 1.90
N LEU A 12 -12.77 -21.56 2.69
CA LEU A 12 -12.86 -21.49 4.15
C LEU A 12 -11.94 -20.40 4.72
N GLU A 13 -10.68 -20.32 4.26
CA GLU A 13 -9.72 -19.29 4.69
C GLU A 13 -10.18 -17.87 4.30
N LYS A 14 -10.97 -17.73 3.23
CA LYS A 14 -11.51 -16.42 2.80
C LYS A 14 -12.65 -15.93 3.70
N ILE A 15 -13.48 -16.82 4.22
CA ILE A 15 -14.66 -16.46 5.01
C ILE A 15 -14.44 -16.55 6.52
N THR A 16 -13.39 -17.25 6.98
CA THR A 16 -13.08 -17.33 8.41
C THR A 16 -12.61 -15.96 8.91
N PRO A 17 -13.30 -15.36 9.90
CA PRO A 17 -12.88 -14.09 10.46
C PRO A 17 -11.47 -14.18 11.04
N ILE A 18 -10.61 -13.23 10.69
CA ILE A 18 -9.27 -13.08 11.25
C ILE A 18 -9.28 -11.80 12.07
N PHE A 19 -9.24 -11.93 13.39
CA PHE A 19 -9.13 -10.77 14.27
C PHE A 19 -7.69 -10.26 14.26
N ASN A 20 -7.31 -9.64 13.13
CA ASN A 20 -5.95 -9.13 12.92
C ASN A 20 -5.86 -7.65 13.31
N VAL A 21 -5.81 -7.40 14.62
CA VAL A 21 -5.72 -6.04 15.16
C VAL A 21 -4.42 -5.34 14.73
N GLU A 22 -3.32 -6.09 14.65
CA GLU A 22 -2.03 -5.56 14.18
C GLU A 22 -2.11 -4.98 12.77
N ALA A 23 -2.87 -5.61 11.88
CA ALA A 23 -3.07 -5.11 10.53
C ALA A 23 -3.93 -3.84 10.44
N LEU A 24 -4.65 -3.49 11.50
CA LEU A 24 -5.50 -2.30 11.55
C LEU A 24 -4.82 -1.13 12.29
N LEU A 25 -3.99 -1.46 13.28
CA LEU A 25 -3.36 -0.49 14.16
C LEU A 25 -1.86 -0.38 13.86
N TYR A 26 -1.31 0.81 14.10
CA TYR A 26 0.13 1.08 14.14
C TYR A 26 0.92 0.61 12.91
N SER A 27 0.29 0.50 11.74
CA SER A 27 0.95 0.05 10.53
C SER A 27 0.90 1.11 9.44
N ASN A 28 2.03 1.39 8.81
CA ASN A 28 2.17 2.35 7.72
C ASN A 28 1.42 1.93 6.45
N TYR A 29 1.22 0.63 6.28
CA TYR A 29 0.59 0.05 5.08
C TYR A 29 -0.89 -0.29 5.29
N THR A 30 -1.47 0.16 6.40
CA THR A 30 -2.87 -0.08 6.78
C THR A 30 -3.56 1.22 7.17
N MET A 31 -4.52 1.13 8.08
CA MET A 31 -5.32 2.30 8.47
C MET A 31 -4.63 3.21 9.49
N GLY A 32 -3.57 2.74 10.16
CA GLY A 32 -2.86 3.52 11.17
C GLY A 32 -3.75 3.95 12.33
N LEU A 33 -4.68 3.10 12.74
CA LEU A 33 -5.62 3.41 13.82
C LEU A 33 -4.98 3.23 15.20
N THR A 34 -5.62 3.78 16.22
CA THR A 34 -5.24 3.64 17.63
C THR A 34 -6.31 2.87 18.42
N ALA A 35 -6.03 2.52 19.67
CA ALA A 35 -6.97 1.80 20.53
C ALA A 35 -8.33 2.52 20.66
N LEU A 36 -8.34 3.85 20.61
CA LEU A 36 -9.57 4.64 20.66
C LEU A 36 -10.56 4.23 19.55
N SER A 37 -10.05 3.95 18.35
CA SER A 37 -10.91 3.53 17.22
C SER A 37 -11.56 2.19 17.46
N LEU A 38 -10.84 1.21 18.01
CA LEU A 38 -11.41 -0.08 18.39
C LEU A 38 -12.47 0.07 19.47
N ILE A 39 -12.18 0.86 20.50
CA ILE A 39 -13.13 1.17 21.57
C ILE A 39 -14.40 1.80 21.01
N ALA A 40 -14.27 2.75 20.08
CA ALA A 40 -15.39 3.42 19.44
C ALA A 40 -16.24 2.45 18.59
N VAL A 41 -15.61 1.56 17.82
CA VAL A 41 -16.32 0.53 17.04
C VAL A 41 -17.09 -0.41 17.98
N VAL A 42 -16.44 -0.95 19.01
CA VAL A 42 -17.12 -1.85 19.95
C VAL A 42 -18.24 -1.14 20.72
N TYR A 43 -18.02 0.10 21.14
CA TYR A 43 -19.07 0.91 21.74
C TYR A 43 -20.26 1.13 20.79
N GLY A 44 -19.99 1.37 19.52
CA GLY A 44 -21.02 1.51 18.50
C GLY A 44 -21.88 0.25 18.33
N ILE A 45 -21.30 -0.96 18.42
CA ILE A 45 -22.04 -2.23 18.41
C ILE A 45 -23.04 -2.30 19.57
N LEU A 46 -22.67 -1.75 20.71
CA LEU A 46 -23.54 -1.69 21.90
C LEU A 46 -24.52 -0.51 21.90
N SER A 47 -24.47 0.34 20.88
CA SER A 47 -25.33 1.53 20.77
C SER A 47 -26.80 1.14 20.68
N LYS A 48 -27.66 1.96 21.29
CA LYS A 48 -29.12 1.86 21.14
C LYS A 48 -29.59 2.48 19.80
N LYS A 49 -28.81 3.38 19.19
CA LYS A 49 -29.10 3.96 17.87
C LYS A 49 -28.81 2.94 16.79
N LYS A 50 -29.83 2.60 16.00
CA LYS A 50 -29.76 1.56 14.96
C LYS A 50 -28.68 1.86 13.92
N GLU A 51 -28.55 3.12 13.52
CA GLU A 51 -27.59 3.56 12.50
C GLU A 51 -26.13 3.33 12.96
N HIS A 52 -25.82 3.72 14.20
CA HIS A 52 -24.48 3.54 14.76
C HIS A 52 -24.17 2.05 14.96
N LYS A 53 -25.16 1.29 15.44
CA LYS A 53 -25.01 -0.16 15.63
C LYS A 53 -24.78 -0.86 14.29
N PHE A 54 -25.57 -0.53 13.27
CA PHE A 54 -25.42 -1.10 11.94
C PHE A 54 -24.05 -0.77 11.34
N LEU A 55 -23.66 0.50 11.36
CA LEU A 55 -22.35 0.95 10.86
C LEU A 55 -21.20 0.19 11.56
N SER A 56 -21.25 0.10 12.89
CA SER A 56 -20.19 -0.58 13.66
C SER A 56 -20.12 -2.07 13.38
N ILE A 57 -21.25 -2.76 13.26
CA ILE A 57 -21.28 -4.18 12.91
C ILE A 57 -20.74 -4.39 11.50
N THR A 58 -21.18 -3.57 10.53
CA THR A 58 -20.69 -3.65 9.14
C THR A 58 -19.19 -3.44 9.06
N LEU A 59 -18.68 -2.42 9.75
CA LEU A 59 -17.22 -2.18 9.79
C LEU A 59 -16.49 -3.34 10.48
N ALA A 60 -16.99 -3.84 11.61
CA ALA A 60 -16.38 -4.98 12.28
C ALA A 60 -16.30 -6.22 11.36
N ILE A 61 -17.33 -6.47 10.54
CA ILE A 61 -17.32 -7.57 9.57
C ILE A 61 -16.33 -7.30 8.44
N VAL A 62 -16.41 -6.13 7.80
CA VAL A 62 -15.56 -5.78 6.65
C VAL A 62 -14.07 -5.78 7.02
N LEU A 63 -13.73 -5.32 8.23
CA LEU A 63 -12.35 -5.24 8.69
C LEU A 63 -11.77 -6.60 9.11
N ASN A 64 -12.62 -7.57 9.49
CA ASN A 64 -12.16 -8.84 10.05
C ASN A 64 -12.40 -10.06 9.16
N VAL A 65 -13.23 -9.95 8.13
CA VAL A 65 -13.50 -11.08 7.21
C VAL A 65 -12.72 -10.92 5.92
N PRO A 66 -11.72 -11.77 5.63
CA PRO A 66 -10.78 -11.59 4.53
C PRO A 66 -11.41 -11.49 3.15
N ILE A 67 -12.58 -12.10 2.94
CA ILE A 67 -13.26 -12.05 1.64
C ILE A 67 -13.57 -10.62 1.19
N PHE A 68 -13.89 -9.72 2.12
CA PHE A 68 -14.15 -8.32 1.78
C PHE A 68 -12.87 -7.63 1.30
N ILE A 69 -11.73 -7.88 1.95
CA ILE A 69 -10.43 -7.36 1.51
C ILE A 69 -10.10 -7.88 0.11
N TYR A 70 -10.39 -9.15 -0.14
CA TYR A 70 -10.16 -9.78 -1.44
C TYR A 70 -11.04 -9.17 -2.54
N ILE A 71 -12.35 -9.02 -2.30
CA ILE A 71 -13.30 -8.41 -3.24
C ILE A 71 -12.93 -6.95 -3.53
N LEU A 72 -12.65 -6.17 -2.48
CA LEU A 72 -12.27 -4.76 -2.61
C LEU A 72 -10.94 -4.56 -3.36
N ASN A 73 -10.04 -5.55 -3.31
CA ASN A 73 -8.83 -5.58 -4.14
C ASN A 73 -9.05 -6.17 -5.56
N GLY A 74 -10.29 -6.21 -6.04
CA GLY A 74 -10.62 -6.71 -7.38
C GLY A 74 -10.39 -8.21 -7.55
N ASN A 75 -10.52 -9.00 -6.49
CA ASN A 75 -10.29 -10.45 -6.45
C ASN A 75 -8.85 -10.88 -6.81
N LEU A 76 -7.86 -10.01 -6.59
CA LEU A 76 -6.47 -10.27 -6.96
C LEU A 76 -5.62 -10.78 -5.80
N TYR A 77 -5.71 -10.13 -4.64
CA TYR A 77 -4.86 -10.44 -3.48
C TYR A 77 -5.44 -9.86 -2.17
N PHE A 78 -4.87 -10.31 -1.03
CA PHE A 78 -5.22 -9.80 0.31
C PHE A 78 -4.21 -8.73 0.70
N ARG A 79 -4.63 -7.45 0.70
CA ARG A 79 -3.84 -6.33 1.23
C ARG A 79 -4.73 -5.33 1.94
N ASN A 80 -4.41 -5.04 3.18
CA ASN A 80 -5.23 -4.20 4.06
C ASN A 80 -5.30 -2.72 3.63
N LYS A 81 -4.40 -2.25 2.77
CA LYS A 81 -4.44 -0.86 2.26
C LYS A 81 -5.78 -0.49 1.60
N VAL A 82 -6.55 -1.46 1.12
CA VAL A 82 -7.90 -1.23 0.57
C VAL A 82 -8.90 -0.77 1.63
N LEU A 83 -8.57 -0.92 2.91
CA LEU A 83 -9.41 -0.50 4.04
C LEU A 83 -9.25 0.99 4.38
N ILE A 84 -8.22 1.67 3.88
CA ILE A 84 -7.95 3.10 4.13
C ILE A 84 -9.19 3.99 3.87
N PRO A 85 -9.98 3.80 2.77
CA PRO A 85 -11.19 4.58 2.54
C PRO A 85 -12.26 4.48 3.63
N PHE A 86 -12.19 3.51 4.55
CA PHE A 86 -13.13 3.37 5.67
C PHE A 86 -12.75 4.23 6.89
N ILE A 87 -11.57 4.88 6.91
CA ILE A 87 -11.14 5.75 8.01
C ILE A 87 -12.18 6.82 8.36
N PRO A 88 -12.81 7.54 7.40
CA PRO A 88 -13.83 8.54 7.73
C PRO A 88 -15.04 7.96 8.49
N LEU A 89 -15.44 6.73 8.16
CA LEU A 89 -16.55 6.06 8.84
C LEU A 89 -16.20 5.68 10.28
N ILE A 90 -14.94 5.28 10.51
CA ILE A 90 -14.43 5.05 11.87
C ILE A 90 -14.33 6.37 12.62
N GLY A 91 -13.87 7.44 11.96
CA GLY A 91 -13.86 8.79 12.51
C GLY A 91 -15.24 9.24 12.99
N LEU A 92 -16.30 8.94 12.23
CA LEU A 92 -17.66 9.21 12.63
C LEU A 92 -18.06 8.46 13.93
N LEU A 93 -17.65 7.20 14.08
CA LEU A 93 -17.87 6.43 15.31
C LEU A 93 -17.09 7.00 16.49
N ILE A 94 -15.85 7.46 16.26
CA ILE A 94 -15.03 8.13 17.29
C ILE A 94 -15.72 9.41 17.76
N ILE A 95 -16.19 10.26 16.83
CA ILE A 95 -16.89 11.50 17.16
C ILE A 95 -18.16 11.20 18.00
N ASN A 96 -18.96 10.23 17.58
CA ASN A 96 -20.15 9.83 18.33
C ASN A 96 -19.82 9.29 19.72
N PHE A 97 -18.72 8.54 19.84
CA PHE A 97 -18.24 8.05 21.12
C PHE A 97 -17.82 9.20 22.03
N LEU A 98 -17.00 10.16 21.53
CA LEU A 98 -16.54 11.32 22.28
C LEU A 98 -17.71 12.23 22.69
N GLU A 99 -18.68 12.46 21.81
CA GLU A 99 -19.90 13.20 22.14
C GLU A 99 -20.62 12.59 23.36
N LYS A 100 -20.79 11.26 23.37
CA LYS A 100 -21.41 10.58 24.51
C LYS A 100 -20.54 10.64 25.77
N LEU A 101 -19.24 10.61 25.61
CA LEU A 101 -18.30 10.77 26.72
C LEU A 101 -18.41 12.17 27.33
N PHE A 102 -18.42 13.24 26.51
CA PHE A 102 -18.59 14.63 26.97
C PHE A 102 -19.95 14.86 27.63
N GLN A 103 -21.00 14.23 27.12
CA GLN A 103 -22.33 14.26 27.73
C GLN A 103 -22.42 13.39 29.01
N LYS A 104 -21.31 12.76 29.45
CA LYS A 104 -21.26 11.85 30.62
C LYS A 104 -22.24 10.69 30.55
N LYS A 105 -22.62 10.27 29.34
CA LYS A 105 -23.53 9.16 29.13
C LYS A 105 -22.83 7.78 29.10
N ILE A 106 -21.51 7.75 29.12
CA ILE A 106 -20.71 6.53 29.14
C ILE A 106 -20.29 6.23 30.57
N LYS A 107 -20.58 5.01 31.03
CA LYS A 107 -20.17 4.55 32.36
C LYS A 107 -18.74 3.99 32.27
N PHE A 108 -17.85 4.43 33.15
CA PHE A 108 -16.46 3.98 33.19
C PHE A 108 -16.35 2.45 33.27
N LYS A 109 -17.21 1.80 34.06
CA LYS A 109 -17.24 0.34 34.16
C LYS A 109 -17.46 -0.37 32.80
N GLN A 110 -18.29 0.19 31.92
CA GLN A 110 -18.50 -0.35 30.58
C GLN A 110 -17.23 -0.20 29.72
N MET A 111 -16.57 0.94 29.81
CA MET A 111 -15.30 1.19 29.11
C MET A 111 -14.21 0.23 29.56
N LEU A 112 -14.08 0.05 30.87
CA LEU A 112 -13.10 -0.88 31.42
C LEU A 112 -13.34 -2.31 30.92
N LEU A 113 -14.59 -2.78 30.93
CA LEU A 113 -14.94 -4.12 30.46
C LEU A 113 -14.60 -4.30 28.97
N LEU A 114 -14.94 -3.31 28.12
CA LEU A 114 -14.62 -3.34 26.69
C LEU A 114 -13.12 -3.37 26.43
N SER A 115 -12.36 -2.59 27.19
CA SER A 115 -10.92 -2.52 27.06
C SER A 115 -10.23 -3.80 27.52
N LEU A 116 -10.71 -4.40 28.58
CA LEU A 116 -10.23 -5.73 29.04
C LEU A 116 -10.52 -6.82 28.00
N LEU A 117 -11.70 -6.77 27.36
CA LEU A 117 -12.03 -7.68 26.27
C LEU A 117 -11.07 -7.49 25.07
N LEU A 118 -10.77 -6.27 24.68
CA LEU A 118 -9.82 -5.98 23.60
C LEU A 118 -8.41 -6.46 23.92
N ILE A 119 -7.92 -6.23 25.16
CA ILE A 119 -6.62 -6.74 25.61
C ILE A 119 -6.61 -8.27 25.56
N TYR A 120 -7.65 -8.93 26.06
CA TYR A 120 -7.77 -10.39 26.04
C TYR A 120 -7.74 -10.94 24.61
N LEU A 121 -8.51 -10.35 23.68
CA LEU A 121 -8.51 -10.75 22.27
C LEU A 121 -7.14 -10.56 21.62
N THR A 122 -6.43 -9.49 21.98
CA THR A 122 -5.07 -9.23 21.48
C THR A 122 -4.07 -10.24 22.03
N ILE A 123 -4.15 -10.59 23.30
CA ILE A 123 -3.29 -11.62 23.90
C ILE A 123 -3.49 -12.98 23.23
N ILE A 124 -4.73 -13.38 22.96
CA ILE A 124 -5.01 -14.63 22.24
C ILE A 124 -4.40 -14.61 20.83
N GLN A 125 -4.45 -13.47 20.17
CA GLN A 125 -3.88 -13.32 18.83
C GLN A 125 -2.34 -13.35 18.87
N THR A 126 -1.70 -12.68 19.84
CA THR A 126 -0.25 -12.67 20.01
C THR A 126 0.33 -14.05 20.25
N THR A 127 -0.35 -14.90 20.98
CA THR A 127 0.08 -16.29 21.17
C THR A 127 0.11 -17.10 19.88
N LYS A 128 -0.53 -16.59 18.82
CA LYS A 128 -0.60 -17.26 17.50
C LYS A 128 0.32 -16.66 16.45
N ASN A 129 0.43 -15.34 16.33
CA ASN A 129 1.10 -14.74 15.16
C ASN A 129 1.66 -13.30 15.35
N ALA A 130 1.43 -12.61 16.45
CA ALA A 130 1.84 -11.21 16.59
C ALA A 130 3.11 -11.02 17.45
N SER A 131 3.81 -9.90 17.25
CA SER A 131 4.99 -9.57 18.04
C SER A 131 4.61 -9.13 19.46
N ILE A 132 5.45 -9.50 20.45
CA ILE A 132 5.30 -9.06 21.86
C ILE A 132 5.28 -7.52 21.92
N GLY A 133 6.08 -6.84 21.10
CA GLY A 133 6.14 -5.38 21.03
C GLY A 133 4.79 -4.74 20.66
N PHE A 134 4.06 -5.32 19.71
CA PHE A 134 2.73 -4.84 19.34
C PHE A 134 1.74 -4.89 20.52
N SER A 135 1.73 -6.00 21.27
CA SER A 135 0.84 -6.16 22.43
C SER A 135 1.14 -5.17 23.54
N LEU A 136 2.42 -4.85 23.76
CA LEU A 136 2.83 -3.82 24.73
C LEU A 136 2.35 -2.43 24.29
N ILE A 137 2.54 -2.07 23.04
CA ILE A 137 2.09 -0.77 22.49
C ILE A 137 0.57 -0.63 22.62
N LEU A 138 -0.20 -1.65 22.22
CA LEU A 138 -1.66 -1.61 22.33
C LEU A 138 -2.12 -1.53 23.79
N THR A 139 -1.48 -2.27 24.69
CA THR A 139 -1.81 -2.22 26.12
C THR A 139 -1.56 -0.84 26.70
N LEU A 140 -0.42 -0.22 26.38
CA LEU A 140 -0.10 1.14 26.80
C LEU A 140 -1.11 2.16 26.25
N ASP A 141 -1.46 2.06 24.95
CA ASP A 141 -2.45 2.93 24.33
C ASP A 141 -3.82 2.81 25.04
N ILE A 142 -4.29 1.59 25.28
CA ILE A 142 -5.54 1.36 26.03
C ILE A 142 -5.45 1.96 27.42
N LEU A 143 -4.35 1.76 28.15
CA LEU A 143 -4.17 2.29 29.50
C LEU A 143 -4.17 3.82 29.53
N ILE A 144 -3.52 4.47 28.56
CA ILE A 144 -3.54 5.93 28.41
C ILE A 144 -4.98 6.42 28.22
N VAL A 145 -5.70 5.85 27.26
CA VAL A 145 -7.08 6.23 26.96
C VAL A 145 -7.98 6.04 28.17
N LEU A 146 -7.91 4.89 28.85
CA LEU A 146 -8.71 4.61 30.04
C LEU A 146 -8.40 5.57 31.19
N SER A 147 -7.12 5.80 31.45
CA SER A 147 -6.69 6.67 32.55
C SER A 147 -7.22 8.09 32.37
N VAL A 148 -7.12 8.63 31.17
CA VAL A 148 -7.59 9.98 30.87
C VAL A 148 -9.12 10.07 30.93
N ILE A 149 -9.84 9.06 30.42
CA ILE A 149 -11.31 9.00 30.55
C ILE A 149 -11.73 8.96 32.04
N TYR A 150 -11.03 8.15 32.86
CA TYR A 150 -11.29 8.08 34.29
C TYR A 150 -11.08 9.43 34.99
N LEU A 151 -9.95 10.09 34.71
CA LEU A 151 -9.65 11.40 35.29
C LEU A 151 -10.67 12.47 34.85
N TYR A 152 -11.09 12.43 33.59
CA TYR A 152 -12.12 13.32 33.06
C TYR A 152 -13.49 13.13 33.74
N GLN A 153 -13.91 11.87 33.86
CA GLN A 153 -15.20 11.57 34.51
C GLN A 153 -15.24 11.97 35.98
N ASN A 154 -14.06 11.88 36.68
CA ASN A 154 -13.92 12.31 38.06
C ASN A 154 -13.62 13.85 38.17
N LYS A 155 -13.79 14.62 37.11
CA LYS A 155 -13.57 16.07 37.05
C LYS A 155 -12.13 16.51 37.43
N LYS A 156 -11.15 15.61 37.34
CA LYS A 156 -9.74 15.91 37.63
C LYS A 156 -9.01 16.55 36.45
N VAL A 157 -9.54 16.41 35.23
CA VAL A 157 -9.00 17.01 34.00
C VAL A 157 -10.13 17.64 33.19
N SER A 158 -9.79 18.67 32.41
CA SER A 158 -10.71 19.35 31.52
C SER A 158 -10.87 18.60 30.19
N GLU A 159 -11.87 18.97 29.38
CA GLU A 159 -12.07 18.44 28.03
C GLU A 159 -10.86 18.66 27.11
N LYS A 160 -10.21 19.82 27.23
CA LYS A 160 -9.00 20.14 26.45
C LYS A 160 -7.86 19.16 26.78
N ILE A 161 -7.66 18.88 28.07
CA ILE A 161 -6.64 17.91 28.50
C ILE A 161 -6.98 16.50 28.04
N LEU A 162 -8.25 16.10 28.11
CA LEU A 162 -8.72 14.81 27.59
C LEU A 162 -8.38 14.67 26.10
N ILE A 163 -8.68 15.68 25.27
CA ILE A 163 -8.40 15.65 23.83
C ILE A 163 -6.90 15.53 23.58
N ILE A 164 -6.07 16.33 24.27
CA ILE A 164 -4.61 16.29 24.12
C ILE A 164 -4.08 14.87 24.39
N PHE A 165 -4.50 14.25 25.50
CA PHE A 165 -4.02 12.91 25.86
C PHE A 165 -4.54 11.81 24.95
N ILE A 166 -5.73 11.97 24.34
CA ILE A 166 -6.23 11.03 23.32
C ILE A 166 -5.40 11.11 22.05
N LEU A 167 -4.76 12.26 21.75
CA LEU A 167 -3.87 12.39 20.59
C LEU A 167 -2.47 11.79 20.82
N VAL A 168 -2.05 11.61 22.08
CA VAL A 168 -0.72 11.05 22.39
C VAL A 168 -0.47 9.71 21.73
N PRO A 169 -1.39 8.72 21.77
CA PRO A 169 -1.20 7.46 21.05
C PRO A 169 -1.00 7.62 19.54
N SER A 170 -1.64 8.61 18.93
CA SER A 170 -1.46 8.89 17.50
C SER A 170 -0.06 9.41 17.21
N ILE A 171 0.49 10.25 18.08
CA ILE A 171 1.87 10.76 17.96
C ILE A 171 2.86 9.60 18.17
N LEU A 172 2.65 8.77 19.20
CA LEU A 172 3.48 7.61 19.47
C LEU A 172 3.44 6.60 18.30
N ASN A 173 2.25 6.41 17.70
CA ASN A 173 2.12 5.57 16.53
C ASN A 173 2.97 6.06 15.35
N VAL A 174 2.94 7.35 15.05
CA VAL A 174 3.78 7.94 13.99
C VAL A 174 5.26 7.73 14.28
N LEU A 175 5.69 7.92 15.52
CA LEU A 175 7.09 7.71 15.92
C LEU A 175 7.51 6.25 15.77
N VAL A 176 6.68 5.30 16.24
CA VAL A 176 6.95 3.86 16.13
C VAL A 176 6.95 3.40 14.68
N ALA A 177 5.98 3.87 13.90
CA ALA A 177 5.87 3.55 12.48
C ALA A 177 7.11 4.02 11.72
N ASN A 178 7.53 5.27 11.92
CA ASN A 178 8.70 5.82 11.25
C ASN A 178 10.03 5.20 11.72
N TYR A 179 10.12 4.75 12.98
CA TYR A 179 11.31 4.10 13.48
C TYR A 179 11.61 2.75 12.77
N ASN A 180 10.55 2.05 12.36
CA ASN A 180 10.66 0.78 11.66
C ASN A 180 10.67 0.92 10.13
N ASP A 181 10.54 2.15 9.60
CA ASP A 181 10.65 2.38 8.16
C ASP A 181 12.11 2.42 7.72
N GLU A 182 12.37 1.74 6.63
CA GLU A 182 13.62 1.88 5.91
C GLU A 182 13.63 3.26 5.23
N TYR A 183 14.38 4.19 5.79
CA TYR A 183 14.67 5.45 5.13
C TYR A 183 15.54 5.17 3.91
N VAL A 184 15.10 5.63 2.75
CA VAL A 184 15.90 5.55 1.54
C VAL A 184 17.02 6.59 1.65
N ASP A 185 18.28 6.14 1.72
CA ASP A 185 19.44 7.01 1.68
C ASP A 185 19.46 7.79 0.35
N GLU A 186 19.88 9.06 0.37
CA GLU A 186 20.02 9.90 -0.82
C GLU A 186 20.90 9.23 -1.88
N ASN A 187 21.92 8.46 -1.47
CA ASN A 187 22.75 7.66 -2.36
C ASN A 187 21.96 6.57 -3.10
N LEU A 188 20.96 5.95 -2.45
CA LEU A 188 20.08 4.96 -3.08
C LEU A 188 19.21 5.59 -4.18
N ILE A 189 18.83 6.85 -4.05
CA ILE A 189 18.09 7.55 -5.11
C ILE A 189 18.95 7.68 -6.36
N SER A 190 20.23 7.99 -6.20
CA SER A 190 21.20 8.07 -7.30
C SER A 190 21.49 6.71 -7.95
N GLU A 191 21.35 5.62 -7.19
CA GLU A 191 21.46 4.25 -7.73
C GLU A 191 20.21 3.82 -8.50
N VAL A 192 19.03 4.30 -8.10
CA VAL A 192 17.75 3.99 -8.75
C VAL A 192 17.56 4.82 -10.00
N GLU A 193 17.92 6.10 -9.98
CA GLU A 193 17.86 6.99 -11.13
C GLU A 193 19.24 7.19 -11.75
N ASP A 194 19.44 6.78 -13.00
CA ASP A 194 20.65 7.12 -13.73
C ASP A 194 20.53 8.54 -14.32
N ILE A 195 20.90 9.53 -13.50
CA ILE A 195 20.80 10.95 -13.85
C ILE A 195 21.65 11.27 -15.08
N LYS A 196 22.84 10.66 -15.23
CA LYS A 196 23.72 10.89 -16.38
C LYS A 196 23.06 10.42 -17.66
N ILE A 197 22.55 9.21 -17.67
CA ILE A 197 21.84 8.62 -18.82
C ILE A 197 20.55 9.40 -19.12
N SER A 198 19.78 9.75 -18.11
CA SER A 198 18.55 10.53 -18.26
C SER A 198 18.82 11.88 -18.94
N LYS A 199 19.92 12.56 -18.58
CA LYS A 199 20.33 13.80 -19.24
C LYS A 199 20.80 13.59 -20.68
N GLU A 200 21.57 12.54 -20.95
CA GLU A 200 22.09 12.25 -22.28
C GLU A 200 20.97 11.87 -23.26
N ILE A 201 20.09 10.97 -22.86
CA ILE A 201 18.97 10.58 -23.69
C ILE A 201 17.98 11.74 -23.90
N GLY A 202 17.79 12.60 -22.91
CA GLY A 202 17.01 13.81 -23.02
C GLY A 202 17.57 14.79 -24.05
N LYS A 203 18.90 14.92 -24.19
CA LYS A 203 19.52 15.73 -25.24
C LYS A 203 19.26 15.17 -26.63
N VAL A 204 19.24 13.85 -26.78
CA VAL A 204 18.93 13.19 -28.05
C VAL A 204 17.45 13.38 -28.40
N LEU A 205 16.56 13.15 -27.45
CA LEU A 205 15.10 13.23 -27.66
C LEU A 205 14.61 14.66 -27.91
N LYS A 206 15.25 15.68 -27.33
CA LYS A 206 14.92 17.09 -27.59
C LYS A 206 15.08 17.50 -29.06
N LYS A 207 15.86 16.76 -29.86
CA LYS A 207 16.03 17.02 -31.31
C LYS A 207 14.91 16.44 -32.14
N GLU A 208 14.08 15.59 -31.57
CA GLU A 208 12.92 15.00 -32.23
C GLU A 208 11.74 16.00 -32.24
N LYS A 209 11.09 16.12 -33.37
CA LYS A 209 9.89 16.94 -33.52
C LYS A 209 8.61 16.17 -33.20
N ASP A 210 8.67 14.87 -33.38
CA ASP A 210 7.53 13.97 -33.20
C ASP A 210 7.65 13.19 -31.86
N ILE A 211 6.54 12.66 -31.39
CA ILE A 211 6.53 11.72 -30.26
C ILE A 211 7.16 10.42 -30.75
N VAL A 212 8.27 10.05 -30.13
CA VAL A 212 8.98 8.80 -30.43
C VAL A 212 8.96 7.88 -29.22
N ARG A 213 8.99 6.58 -29.46
CA ARG A 213 9.14 5.58 -28.40
C ARG A 213 10.60 5.22 -28.22
N SER A 214 10.94 4.99 -26.97
CA SER A 214 12.29 4.65 -26.54
C SER A 214 12.25 3.52 -25.53
N ASN A 215 13.23 2.64 -25.52
CA ASN A 215 13.31 1.57 -24.56
C ASN A 215 14.68 1.51 -23.87
N ASN A 216 14.68 1.19 -22.60
CA ASN A 216 15.86 0.74 -21.89
C ASN A 216 15.89 -0.78 -21.91
N LEU A 217 16.78 -1.37 -22.71
CA LEU A 217 16.89 -2.82 -22.85
C LEU A 217 17.61 -3.48 -21.66
N ASP A 218 18.27 -2.69 -20.82
CA ASP A 218 18.90 -3.19 -19.58
C ASP A 218 17.92 -3.20 -18.40
N ASN A 219 16.64 -2.87 -18.63
CA ASN A 219 15.61 -2.92 -17.59
C ASN A 219 15.45 -4.34 -17.05
N THR A 220 15.38 -4.42 -15.74
CA THR A 220 15.04 -5.64 -15.00
C THR A 220 13.74 -5.43 -14.25
N VAL A 221 13.24 -6.49 -13.62
CA VAL A 221 12.05 -6.43 -12.76
C VAL A 221 12.14 -5.34 -11.68
N TYR A 222 13.36 -5.01 -11.27
CA TYR A 222 13.62 -4.06 -10.16
C TYR A 222 13.97 -2.66 -10.62
N ASN A 223 14.31 -2.45 -11.90
CA ASN A 223 14.91 -1.22 -12.42
C ASN A 223 14.16 -0.62 -13.61
N LEU A 224 12.85 -0.74 -13.69
CA LEU A 224 12.06 -0.32 -14.85
C LEU A 224 12.03 1.17 -15.10
N ASN A 225 12.13 1.98 -14.06
CA ASN A 225 12.00 3.44 -14.15
C ASN A 225 13.35 4.15 -13.95
N ARG A 226 14.45 3.52 -14.32
CA ARG A 226 15.79 4.04 -14.09
C ARG A 226 16.14 5.25 -14.93
N ILE A 227 15.54 5.38 -16.11
CA ILE A 227 15.73 6.53 -16.98
C ILE A 227 14.49 7.41 -16.88
N TYR A 228 14.70 8.62 -16.38
CA TYR A 228 13.66 9.63 -16.24
C TYR A 228 14.01 10.84 -17.11
N SER A 229 13.37 10.97 -18.26
CA SER A 229 13.56 12.10 -19.18
C SER A 229 12.28 12.44 -19.92
N ALA A 230 12.04 13.73 -20.15
CA ALA A 230 10.94 14.16 -20.98
C ALA A 230 11.08 13.59 -22.41
N GLY A 231 10.00 13.02 -22.93
CA GLY A 231 9.98 12.36 -24.23
C GLY A 231 10.51 10.91 -24.23
N PHE A 232 10.95 10.38 -23.10
CA PHE A 232 11.33 8.97 -22.98
C PHE A 232 10.08 8.10 -22.79
N ASN A 233 9.42 7.76 -23.89
CA ASN A 233 8.18 6.98 -23.90
C ASN A 233 8.50 5.50 -24.07
N GLN A 234 8.62 4.77 -22.96
CA GLN A 234 8.98 3.35 -23.00
C GLN A 234 7.78 2.42 -23.05
N ASN A 235 7.97 1.25 -23.67
CA ASN A 235 6.97 0.17 -23.73
C ASN A 235 7.02 -0.74 -22.48
N SER A 236 8.16 -0.75 -21.80
CA SER A 236 8.33 -1.48 -20.55
C SER A 236 7.72 -0.68 -19.43
N VAL A 237 6.84 -1.29 -18.66
CA VAL A 237 6.18 -0.60 -17.56
C VAL A 237 5.90 -1.53 -16.39
N TYR A 238 6.13 -1.01 -15.21
CA TYR A 238 5.55 -1.56 -13.99
C TYR A 238 4.25 -0.80 -13.70
N SER A 239 3.12 -1.47 -13.87
CA SER A 239 1.82 -0.88 -13.57
C SER A 239 0.88 -1.90 -12.95
N SER A 240 0.13 -1.47 -11.94
CA SER A 240 -0.96 -2.26 -11.37
C SER A 240 -2.18 -2.31 -12.29
N VAL A 241 -2.26 -1.36 -13.23
CA VAL A 241 -3.31 -1.25 -14.23
C VAL A 241 -2.67 -1.33 -15.61
N SER A 242 -3.09 -2.27 -16.43
CA SER A 242 -2.59 -2.40 -17.79
C SER A 242 -3.73 -2.78 -18.74
N ASN A 243 -3.57 -2.40 -19.98
CA ASN A 243 -4.50 -2.79 -21.03
C ASN A 243 -4.47 -4.32 -21.21
N LYS A 244 -5.61 -4.97 -21.04
CA LYS A 244 -5.76 -6.44 -21.12
C LYS A 244 -5.41 -6.98 -22.51
N GLU A 245 -5.77 -6.28 -23.57
CA GLU A 245 -5.51 -6.71 -24.93
C GLU A 245 -4.03 -6.56 -25.28
N TYR A 246 -3.38 -5.49 -24.82
CA TYR A 246 -1.93 -5.33 -24.95
C TYR A 246 -1.17 -6.44 -24.21
N GLN A 247 -1.63 -6.85 -23.03
CA GLN A 247 -1.04 -7.98 -22.32
C GLN A 247 -1.18 -9.31 -23.07
N LYS A 248 -2.38 -9.58 -23.57
CA LYS A 248 -2.61 -10.79 -24.36
C LYS A 248 -1.71 -10.83 -25.60
N PHE A 249 -1.61 -9.69 -26.30
CA PHE A 249 -0.73 -9.53 -27.44
C PHE A 249 0.72 -9.82 -27.06
N TYR A 250 1.22 -9.14 -26.02
CA TYR A 250 2.59 -9.29 -25.52
C TYR A 250 2.92 -10.76 -25.17
N GLN A 251 2.03 -11.42 -24.45
CA GLN A 251 2.23 -12.81 -24.02
C GLN A 251 2.09 -13.83 -25.15
N LYS A 252 1.13 -13.64 -26.05
CA LYS A 252 0.83 -14.62 -27.09
C LYS A 252 1.75 -14.49 -28.29
N VAL A 253 2.08 -13.28 -28.69
CA VAL A 253 2.89 -13.02 -29.88
C VAL A 253 4.36 -13.17 -29.56
N PHE A 254 4.82 -12.62 -28.46
CA PHE A 254 6.25 -12.65 -28.10
C PHE A 254 6.63 -13.77 -27.15
N ARG A 255 5.67 -14.59 -26.73
CA ARG A 255 5.89 -15.77 -25.86
C ARG A 255 6.72 -15.48 -24.61
N GLU A 256 6.63 -14.27 -24.12
CA GLU A 256 7.29 -13.91 -22.88
C GLU A 256 6.69 -14.71 -21.73
N ALA A 257 7.53 -15.06 -20.77
CA ALA A 257 7.09 -15.68 -19.54
C ALA A 257 5.97 -14.85 -18.93
N LEU A 258 4.96 -15.52 -18.38
CA LEU A 258 3.83 -14.89 -17.72
C LEU A 258 4.29 -13.68 -16.91
N PRO A 259 3.58 -12.53 -17.01
CA PRO A 259 3.99 -11.34 -16.34
C PRO A 259 4.17 -11.65 -14.86
N TYR A 260 5.31 -11.26 -14.38
CA TYR A 260 5.55 -11.20 -12.97
C TYR A 260 4.41 -10.40 -12.31
N ARG A 261 4.21 -10.60 -11.04
CA ARG A 261 3.26 -9.87 -10.20
C ARG A 261 3.05 -8.42 -10.70
N ASN A 262 1.81 -7.97 -10.79
CA ASN A 262 1.41 -6.64 -11.27
C ASN A 262 1.64 -6.38 -12.77
N LYS A 263 1.60 -7.42 -13.58
CA LYS A 263 1.56 -7.28 -15.03
C LYS A 263 2.73 -6.49 -15.60
N LEU A 264 3.90 -6.76 -15.07
CA LEU A 264 5.14 -6.20 -15.52
C LEU A 264 5.44 -6.64 -16.96
N MET A 265 5.76 -5.68 -17.82
CA MET A 265 6.22 -5.93 -19.18
C MET A 265 7.68 -5.50 -19.29
N LEU A 266 8.55 -6.45 -19.53
CA LEU A 266 9.98 -6.20 -19.76
C LEU A 266 10.25 -5.90 -21.24
N PRO A 267 11.32 -5.13 -21.56
CA PRO A 267 11.72 -4.94 -22.93
C PRO A 267 12.21 -6.25 -23.55
N GLN A 268 11.92 -6.41 -24.84
CA GLN A 268 12.43 -7.52 -25.64
C GLN A 268 13.81 -7.17 -26.18
N ASN A 269 14.86 -7.66 -25.56
CA ASN A 269 16.21 -7.21 -25.80
C ASN A 269 16.77 -7.56 -27.16
N ASN A 270 16.35 -8.68 -27.76
CA ASN A 270 16.89 -9.19 -29.01
C ASN A 270 15.87 -9.31 -30.15
N ASP A 271 14.64 -8.84 -29.94
CA ASP A 271 13.57 -8.98 -30.90
C ASP A 271 13.41 -7.69 -31.72
N ILE A 272 14.03 -7.67 -32.91
CA ILE A 272 13.91 -6.54 -33.84
C ILE A 272 12.48 -6.36 -34.33
N LEU A 273 11.71 -7.44 -34.47
CA LEU A 273 10.32 -7.36 -34.91
C LEU A 273 9.48 -6.67 -33.85
N PHE A 274 9.70 -7.00 -32.57
CA PHE A 274 9.05 -6.27 -31.47
C PHE A 274 9.38 -4.79 -31.49
N GLN A 275 10.67 -4.45 -31.56
CA GLN A 275 11.11 -3.05 -31.56
C GLN A 275 10.52 -2.27 -32.74
N THR A 276 10.53 -2.88 -33.90
CA THR A 276 9.96 -2.26 -35.13
C THR A 276 8.44 -2.13 -35.01
N PHE A 277 7.75 -3.19 -34.64
CA PHE A 277 6.29 -3.22 -34.50
C PHE A 277 5.79 -2.24 -33.44
N MET A 278 6.53 -2.13 -32.35
CA MET A 278 6.20 -1.20 -31.27
C MET A 278 6.65 0.23 -31.53
N GLY A 279 7.26 0.50 -32.68
CA GLY A 279 7.68 1.84 -33.05
C GLY A 279 8.82 2.39 -32.20
N VAL A 280 9.73 1.54 -31.70
CA VAL A 280 10.85 1.97 -30.86
C VAL A 280 11.97 2.55 -31.72
N LYS A 281 12.14 3.87 -31.64
CA LYS A 281 13.16 4.60 -32.41
C LYS A 281 14.51 4.64 -31.69
N TYR A 282 14.51 4.81 -30.38
CA TYR A 282 15.72 4.87 -29.59
C TYR A 282 15.76 3.74 -28.55
N ILE A 283 16.96 3.20 -28.38
CA ILE A 283 17.23 2.25 -27.30
C ILE A 283 18.46 2.67 -26.50
N TYR A 284 18.40 2.39 -25.23
CA TYR A 284 19.57 2.42 -24.36
C TYR A 284 19.95 0.98 -23.99
N THR A 285 21.22 0.62 -24.13
CA THR A 285 21.75 -0.65 -23.64
C THR A 285 23.26 -0.61 -23.51
N LYS A 286 23.78 -1.24 -22.44
CA LYS A 286 25.19 -1.58 -22.25
C LYS A 286 25.51 -2.96 -22.84
N GLY A 287 24.49 -3.73 -23.14
CA GLY A 287 24.58 -5.09 -23.65
C GLY A 287 24.63 -5.16 -25.18
N LYS A 288 24.18 -6.28 -25.71
CA LYS A 288 24.15 -6.51 -27.17
C LYS A 288 23.13 -5.60 -27.86
N VAL A 289 23.59 -4.90 -28.88
CA VAL A 289 22.75 -4.00 -29.68
C VAL A 289 21.98 -4.82 -30.70
N PRO A 290 20.63 -4.67 -30.79
CA PRO A 290 19.82 -5.31 -31.83
C PRO A 290 20.23 -4.87 -33.24
N ILE A 291 20.05 -5.73 -34.22
CA ILE A 291 20.31 -5.46 -35.63
C ILE A 291 19.44 -4.27 -36.08
N GLY A 292 19.99 -3.37 -36.88
CA GLY A 292 19.27 -2.22 -37.44
C GLY A 292 19.33 -0.95 -36.60
N TYR A 293 20.04 -0.98 -35.47
CA TYR A 293 20.30 0.20 -34.65
C TYR A 293 21.73 0.71 -34.84
N THR A 294 21.88 2.01 -35.01
CA THR A 294 23.16 2.72 -35.15
C THR A 294 23.42 3.54 -33.89
N LYS A 295 24.70 3.65 -33.51
CA LYS A 295 25.12 4.38 -32.32
C LYS A 295 24.93 5.89 -32.52
N VAL A 296 24.28 6.54 -31.55
CA VAL A 296 24.05 8.01 -31.54
C VAL A 296 24.83 8.69 -30.42
N SER A 297 24.95 8.02 -29.27
CA SER A 297 25.70 8.48 -28.11
C SER A 297 26.21 7.27 -27.31
N GLU A 298 26.86 7.48 -26.18
CA GLU A 298 27.29 6.40 -25.30
C GLU A 298 26.08 5.55 -24.87
N ASN A 299 26.06 4.28 -25.29
CA ASN A 299 24.99 3.30 -25.02
C ASN A 299 23.60 3.70 -25.54
N ILE A 300 23.47 4.74 -26.38
CA ILE A 300 22.23 5.16 -27.01
C ILE A 300 22.32 4.88 -28.50
N TYR A 301 21.33 4.17 -29.00
CA TYR A 301 21.26 3.72 -30.39
C TYR A 301 19.92 4.12 -31.01
N LYS A 302 19.92 4.37 -32.32
CA LYS A 302 18.76 4.81 -33.09
C LYS A 302 18.47 3.85 -34.22
N ASN A 303 17.21 3.53 -34.42
CA ASN A 303 16.77 2.83 -35.61
C ASN A 303 16.38 3.85 -36.70
N ASP A 304 17.22 3.96 -37.74
CA ASP A 304 17.01 4.90 -38.83
C ASP A 304 16.00 4.42 -39.88
N LYS A 305 15.71 3.11 -39.89
CA LYS A 305 14.75 2.50 -40.82
C LYS A 305 13.31 2.52 -40.35
N GLN A 306 13.07 3.08 -39.16
CA GLN A 306 11.73 3.13 -38.65
C GLN A 306 10.89 4.13 -39.43
N GLN A 307 9.95 3.62 -40.19
CA GLN A 307 8.89 4.43 -40.79
C GLN A 307 7.94 4.91 -39.67
N ARG A 308 7.44 6.13 -39.82
CA ARG A 308 6.38 6.66 -38.95
C ARG A 308 5.16 5.73 -39.03
N LEU A 309 4.71 5.26 -37.89
CA LEU A 309 3.42 4.60 -37.77
C LEU A 309 2.31 5.64 -37.80
#